data_63170fc4b7315988bcc0c5d068d5a6f9
#
_entry.id   63170fc4b7315988bcc0c5d068d5a6f9
#
_cell.length_a   1.000
_cell.length_b   1.000
_cell.length_c   1.000
_cell.angle_alpha   90.00
_cell.angle_beta   90.00
_cell.angle_gamma   90.00
#
_symmetry.space_group_name_H-M   'P 1'
#
loop_
_entity.id
_entity.type
_entity.pdbx_description
1 polymer ?
#
loop_
_entity_poly.entity_id
_entity_poly.type
_entity_poly.pdbx_seq_one_letter_code
_entity_poly.pdbx_strand_id
1 'polypeptide(L)'
;LRAADPGDFGGPVEVRGWVKTVRAQKGVSFVELGDGSSVGGLQAVLNPGSEGWGLLADGRVATGASVRVQGELVASPAKGQAVELKASALELLGASPENYPLQKKRHSLEFLRERAHLRPRTNLGGAVARVRSALAFATHEFFHGQGFVGVNTPLISTSDCEGAGEMFQVTTLLPE
;
A
#
# COMPACT_ATOMS: atom_id res chain seq x y z
N LEU A 1 -1.82 -6.86 -7.10
CA LEU A 1 -1.39 -7.06 -8.49
C LEU A 1 -0.41 -8.23 -8.53
N ARG A 2 -0.90 -9.44 -8.76
CA ARG A 2 -0.07 -10.55 -9.23
C ARG A 2 0.62 -10.08 -10.52
N ALA A 3 1.78 -10.66 -10.85
CA ALA A 3 2.33 -10.47 -12.18
C ALA A 3 1.19 -10.74 -13.18
N ALA A 4 0.87 -9.74 -14.01
CA ALA A 4 -0.21 -9.90 -14.98
C ALA A 4 0.14 -11.04 -15.92
N ASP A 5 -0.74 -12.03 -16.01
CA ASP A 5 -0.60 -13.09 -16.98
C ASP A 5 -0.92 -12.54 -18.39
N PRO A 6 -0.29 -13.08 -19.46
CA PRO A 6 -0.63 -12.67 -20.83
C PRO A 6 -2.12 -12.77 -21.17
N GLY A 7 -2.89 -13.61 -20.46
CA GLY A 7 -4.35 -13.70 -20.58
C GLY A 7 -5.13 -12.53 -20.01
N ASP A 8 -4.50 -11.68 -19.20
CA ASP A 8 -5.13 -10.50 -18.61
C ASP A 8 -5.10 -9.28 -19.56
N PHE A 9 -4.40 -9.38 -20.69
CA PHE A 9 -4.32 -8.30 -21.68
C PHE A 9 -5.56 -8.23 -22.56
N GLY A 10 -5.97 -7.00 -22.91
CA GLY A 10 -7.03 -6.74 -23.89
C GLY A 10 -8.44 -6.76 -23.34
N GLY A 11 -8.65 -6.96 -22.04
CA GLY A 11 -9.95 -6.85 -21.39
C GLY A 11 -10.07 -5.55 -20.56
N PRO A 12 -11.32 -5.03 -20.36
CA PRO A 12 -11.53 -3.92 -19.47
C PRO A 12 -11.24 -4.34 -18.01
N VAL A 13 -10.41 -3.57 -17.31
CA VAL A 13 -10.10 -3.78 -15.91
C VAL A 13 -10.43 -2.54 -15.10
N GLU A 14 -10.82 -2.74 -13.84
CA GLU A 14 -10.98 -1.69 -12.85
C GLU A 14 -9.96 -1.90 -11.73
N VAL A 15 -9.23 -0.83 -11.40
CA VAL A 15 -8.24 -0.81 -10.34
C VAL A 15 -8.59 0.27 -9.33
N ARG A 16 -8.58 -0.07 -8.06
CA ARG A 16 -8.73 0.87 -6.95
C ARG A 16 -7.45 0.86 -6.12
N GLY A 17 -7.00 2.04 -5.71
CA GLY A 17 -5.78 2.14 -4.93
C GLY A 17 -5.47 3.56 -4.50
N TRP A 18 -4.34 3.69 -3.82
CA TRP A 18 -3.80 4.98 -3.42
C TRP A 18 -2.76 5.45 -4.42
N VAL A 19 -2.81 6.73 -4.70
CA VAL A 19 -1.84 7.40 -5.57
C VAL A 19 -0.49 7.49 -4.85
N LYS A 20 0.52 6.86 -5.43
CA LYS A 20 1.92 6.94 -4.98
C LYS A 20 2.63 8.13 -5.58
N THR A 21 2.47 8.32 -6.88
CA THR A 21 3.02 9.49 -7.59
C THR A 21 2.10 9.93 -8.73
N VAL A 22 2.13 11.22 -9.04
CA VAL A 22 1.50 11.81 -10.22
C VAL A 22 2.53 12.57 -11.01
N ARG A 23 2.50 12.42 -12.33
CA ARG A 23 3.25 13.24 -13.30
C ARG A 23 2.26 13.74 -14.34
N ALA A 24 1.70 14.92 -14.12
CA ALA A 24 0.80 15.57 -15.06
C ALA A 24 1.61 16.32 -16.12
N GLN A 25 1.32 16.07 -17.40
CA GLN A 25 1.89 16.73 -18.56
C GLN A 25 0.78 17.16 -19.52
N LYS A 26 1.07 18.08 -20.45
CA LYS A 26 0.03 18.63 -21.35
C LYS A 26 -0.65 17.61 -22.26
N GLY A 27 0.02 16.53 -22.62
CA GLY A 27 -0.50 15.53 -23.58
C GLY A 27 -0.72 14.15 -23.00
N VAL A 28 -0.14 13.85 -21.83
CA VAL A 28 -0.23 12.56 -21.17
C VAL A 28 0.05 12.73 -19.69
N SER A 29 -0.67 12.00 -18.84
CA SER A 29 -0.40 11.98 -17.42
C SER A 29 -0.19 10.55 -16.94
N PHE A 30 0.71 10.41 -15.98
CA PHE A 30 1.06 9.13 -15.38
C PHE A 30 0.70 9.16 -13.90
N VAL A 31 -0.08 8.18 -13.47
CA VAL A 31 -0.49 8.00 -12.08
C VAL A 31 -0.01 6.63 -11.63
N GLU A 32 0.93 6.58 -10.69
CA GLU A 32 1.35 5.33 -10.06
C GLU A 32 0.41 5.00 -8.91
N LEU A 33 -0.20 3.84 -8.97
CA LEU A 33 -1.18 3.35 -7.99
C LEU A 33 -0.59 2.20 -7.17
N GLY A 34 -0.94 2.14 -5.91
CA GLY A 34 -0.66 1.00 -5.03
C GLY A 34 -1.91 0.62 -4.24
N ASP A 35 -2.28 -0.63 -4.29
CA ASP A 35 -3.38 -1.23 -3.50
C ASP A 35 -2.88 -2.03 -2.30
N GLY A 36 -1.55 -2.12 -2.14
CA GLY A 36 -0.90 -2.91 -1.12
C GLY A 36 -0.64 -4.37 -1.51
N SER A 37 -1.10 -4.86 -2.64
CA SER A 37 -0.92 -6.25 -3.08
C SER A 37 0.53 -6.57 -3.52
N SER A 38 1.28 -5.56 -3.94
CA SER A 38 2.69 -5.68 -4.35
C SER A 38 3.54 -4.53 -3.83
N VAL A 39 4.87 -4.69 -3.86
CA VAL A 39 5.81 -3.60 -3.55
C VAL A 39 5.85 -2.59 -4.69
N GLY A 40 5.78 -3.06 -5.93
CA GLY A 40 5.63 -2.22 -7.11
C GLY A 40 4.23 -1.63 -7.20
N GLY A 41 4.10 -0.49 -7.87
CA GLY A 41 2.81 0.08 -8.23
C GLY A 41 2.40 -0.33 -9.65
N LEU A 42 1.15 -0.03 -10.00
CA LEU A 42 0.68 -0.06 -11.38
C LEU A 42 0.66 1.37 -11.92
N GLN A 43 1.29 1.59 -13.06
CA GLN A 43 1.22 2.88 -13.74
C GLN A 43 -0.04 2.95 -14.58
N ALA A 44 -0.91 3.90 -14.29
CA ALA A 44 -2.02 4.29 -15.16
C ALA A 44 -1.59 5.45 -16.05
N VAL A 45 -1.88 5.34 -17.34
CA VAL A 45 -1.58 6.33 -18.37
C VAL A 45 -2.88 6.93 -18.85
N LEU A 46 -3.05 8.24 -18.66
CA LEU A 46 -4.24 9.00 -19.05
C LEU A 46 -3.89 10.01 -20.13
N ASN A 47 -4.82 10.22 -21.04
CA ASN A 47 -4.74 11.23 -22.10
C ASN A 47 -5.84 12.29 -21.92
N PRO A 48 -5.76 13.44 -22.60
CA PRO A 48 -6.78 14.50 -22.49
C PRO A 48 -8.22 14.08 -22.79
N GLY A 49 -8.42 12.98 -23.54
CA GLY A 49 -9.74 12.41 -23.80
C GLY A 49 -10.25 11.42 -22.75
N SER A 50 -9.43 11.06 -21.76
CA SER A 50 -9.85 10.17 -20.68
C SER A 50 -10.81 10.89 -19.73
N GLU A 51 -11.86 10.20 -19.29
CA GLU A 51 -12.76 10.73 -18.26
C GLU A 51 -11.97 11.00 -16.96
N GLY A 52 -12.21 12.13 -16.31
CA GLY A 52 -11.47 12.55 -15.12
C GLY A 52 -10.10 13.16 -15.37
N TRP A 53 -9.68 13.37 -16.63
CA TRP A 53 -8.45 14.10 -16.97
C TRP A 53 -8.32 15.46 -16.27
N GLY A 54 -9.44 16.20 -16.19
CA GLY A 54 -9.47 17.51 -15.52
C GLY A 54 -9.02 17.45 -14.06
N LEU A 55 -9.28 16.36 -13.35
CA LEU A 55 -8.88 16.18 -11.94
C LEU A 55 -7.35 16.17 -11.78
N LEU A 56 -6.64 15.67 -12.79
CA LEU A 56 -5.16 15.69 -12.83
C LEU A 56 -4.63 17.08 -13.20
N ALA A 57 -5.26 17.71 -14.18
CA ALA A 57 -4.88 19.05 -14.62
C ALA A 57 -5.07 20.09 -13.51
N ASP A 58 -6.13 19.96 -12.73
CA ASP A 58 -6.46 20.84 -11.60
C ASP A 58 -5.68 20.51 -10.32
N GLY A 59 -4.82 19.46 -10.35
CA GLY A 59 -4.05 19.02 -9.18
C GLY A 59 -4.86 18.38 -8.06
N ARG A 60 -6.14 18.02 -8.30
CA ARG A 60 -7.04 17.40 -7.31
C ARG A 60 -6.64 15.96 -6.98
N VAL A 61 -5.98 15.28 -7.91
CA VAL A 61 -5.39 13.96 -7.69
C VAL A 61 -3.93 14.14 -7.30
N ALA A 62 -3.64 13.93 -6.03
CA ALA A 62 -2.31 14.10 -5.44
C ALA A 62 -1.83 12.81 -4.77
N THR A 63 -0.54 12.75 -4.39
CA THR A 63 0.03 11.65 -3.61
C THR A 63 -0.79 11.41 -2.35
N GLY A 64 -1.19 10.17 -2.12
CA GLY A 64 -2.02 9.77 -0.98
C GLY A 64 -3.53 9.76 -1.26
N ALA A 65 -4.00 10.37 -2.34
CA ALA A 65 -5.41 10.30 -2.74
C ALA A 65 -5.80 8.85 -3.07
N SER A 66 -7.06 8.49 -2.86
CA SER A 66 -7.63 7.23 -3.31
C SER A 66 -8.42 7.43 -4.59
N VAL A 67 -8.21 6.55 -5.55
CA VAL A 67 -8.81 6.65 -6.87
C VAL A 67 -9.32 5.30 -7.35
N ARG A 68 -10.30 5.36 -8.26
CA ARG A 68 -10.74 4.27 -9.11
C ARG A 68 -10.32 4.59 -10.54
N VAL A 69 -9.66 3.66 -11.20
CA VAL A 69 -9.21 3.80 -12.59
C VAL A 69 -9.72 2.65 -13.40
N GLN A 70 -10.34 2.93 -14.54
CA GLN A 70 -10.81 1.95 -15.51
C GLN A 70 -10.00 2.07 -16.80
N GLY A 71 -9.72 0.96 -17.43
CA GLY A 71 -8.95 0.92 -18.67
C GLY A 71 -8.58 -0.48 -19.10
N GLU A 72 -7.54 -0.59 -19.90
CA GLU A 72 -7.02 -1.84 -20.41
C GLU A 72 -5.57 -2.04 -19.97
N LEU A 73 -5.23 -3.27 -19.55
CA LEU A 73 -3.84 -3.65 -19.32
C LEU A 73 -3.14 -3.84 -20.66
N VAL A 74 -2.01 -3.16 -20.81
CA VAL A 74 -1.18 -3.26 -22.01
C VAL A 74 0.28 -3.50 -21.62
N ALA A 75 1.06 -4.10 -22.53
CA ALA A 75 2.49 -4.18 -22.35
C ALA A 75 3.09 -2.78 -22.26
N SER A 76 3.93 -2.54 -21.24
CA SER A 76 4.53 -1.22 -21.08
C SER A 76 5.72 -1.04 -22.03
N PRO A 77 5.80 0.08 -22.75
CA PRO A 77 6.99 0.41 -23.55
C PRO A 77 8.17 0.88 -22.67
N ALA A 78 7.93 1.17 -21.38
CA ALA A 78 8.93 1.69 -20.49
C ALA A 78 9.79 0.57 -19.88
N LYS A 79 11.10 0.80 -19.74
CA LYS A 79 11.99 -0.13 -19.04
C LYS A 79 11.65 -0.14 -17.54
N GLY A 80 11.62 -1.33 -16.94
CA GLY A 80 11.43 -1.51 -15.50
C GLY A 80 10.01 -1.80 -15.06
N GLN A 81 9.04 -1.82 -15.98
CA GLN A 81 7.69 -2.32 -15.73
C GLN A 81 7.22 -3.18 -16.91
N ALA A 82 6.56 -4.30 -16.63
CA ALA A 82 6.08 -5.21 -17.66
C ALA A 82 4.76 -4.74 -18.27
N VAL A 83 3.91 -4.13 -17.46
CA VAL A 83 2.54 -3.73 -17.83
C VAL A 83 2.24 -2.31 -17.37
N GLU A 84 1.30 -1.68 -18.07
CA GLU A 84 0.66 -0.43 -17.65
C GLU A 84 -0.84 -0.46 -17.94
N LEU A 85 -1.59 0.39 -17.25
CA LEU A 85 -3.01 0.56 -17.44
C LEU A 85 -3.25 1.75 -18.39
N LYS A 86 -3.67 1.49 -19.62
CA LYS A 86 -4.17 2.52 -20.53
C LYS A 86 -5.56 2.95 -20.06
N ALA A 87 -5.61 4.03 -19.30
CA ALA A 87 -6.82 4.43 -18.61
C ALA A 87 -7.80 5.16 -19.53
N SER A 88 -9.06 4.73 -19.50
CA SER A 88 -10.20 5.40 -20.14
C SER A 88 -10.91 6.35 -19.18
N ALA A 89 -10.93 6.03 -17.88
CA ALA A 89 -11.58 6.83 -16.83
C ALA A 89 -10.79 6.81 -15.53
N LEU A 90 -10.82 7.94 -14.81
CA LEU A 90 -10.30 8.08 -13.45
C LEU A 90 -11.34 8.83 -12.59
N GLU A 91 -11.67 8.24 -11.46
CA GLU A 91 -12.54 8.82 -10.45
C GLU A 91 -11.77 9.05 -9.15
N LEU A 92 -11.91 10.22 -8.56
CA LEU A 92 -11.38 10.54 -7.25
C LEU A 92 -12.35 10.05 -6.16
N LEU A 93 -11.97 8.99 -5.42
CA LEU A 93 -12.77 8.43 -4.33
C LEU A 93 -12.55 9.19 -3.01
N GLY A 94 -11.32 9.65 -2.79
CA GLY A 94 -10.97 10.44 -1.62
C GLY A 94 -9.76 11.31 -1.87
N ALA A 95 -9.89 12.59 -1.59
CA ALA A 95 -8.80 13.53 -1.73
C ALA A 95 -7.72 13.32 -0.65
N SER A 96 -6.49 13.66 -0.99
CA SER A 96 -5.39 13.73 -0.02
C SER A 96 -5.29 15.16 0.52
N PRO A 97 -5.05 15.34 1.82
CA PRO A 97 -4.81 16.67 2.37
C PRO A 97 -3.47 17.22 1.87
N GLU A 98 -3.37 18.57 1.78
CA GLU A 98 -2.14 19.24 1.31
C GLU A 98 -0.90 18.88 2.15
N ASN A 99 -1.09 18.62 3.44
CA ASN A 99 -0.03 18.24 4.38
C ASN A 99 0.20 16.73 4.47
N TYR A 100 -0.24 15.95 3.46
CA TYR A 100 0.00 14.50 3.46
C TYR A 100 1.50 14.20 3.60
N PRO A 101 1.91 13.44 4.64
CA PRO A 101 3.31 13.39 5.04
C PRO A 101 4.22 12.58 4.10
N LEU A 102 3.66 11.58 3.38
CA LEU A 102 4.45 10.75 2.47
C LEU A 102 4.49 11.38 1.08
N GLN A 103 5.50 12.19 0.84
CA GLN A 103 5.75 12.82 -0.46
C GLN A 103 6.75 12.03 -1.28
N LYS A 104 6.89 12.34 -2.59
CA LYS A 104 7.86 11.73 -3.50
C LYS A 104 9.30 12.14 -3.14
N LYS A 105 9.78 11.72 -1.97
CA LYS A 105 11.15 11.92 -1.50
C LYS A 105 11.55 10.79 -0.56
N ARG A 106 12.84 10.65 -0.31
CA ARG A 106 13.32 9.71 0.71
C ARG A 106 12.93 10.23 2.10
N HIS A 107 12.35 9.35 2.93
CA HIS A 107 12.02 9.62 4.31
C HIS A 107 12.98 8.87 5.22
N SER A 108 13.40 9.50 6.34
CA SER A 108 14.21 8.83 7.36
C SER A 108 13.36 7.82 8.15
N LEU A 109 14.03 6.87 8.81
CA LEU A 109 13.33 5.89 9.65
C LEU A 109 12.68 6.55 10.88
N GLU A 110 13.30 7.58 11.44
CA GLU A 110 12.77 8.39 12.54
C GLU A 110 11.44 9.02 12.14
N PHE A 111 11.42 9.73 11.01
CA PHE A 111 10.21 10.33 10.45
C PHE A 111 9.10 9.29 10.24
N LEU A 112 9.43 8.10 9.74
CA LEU A 112 8.45 7.04 9.51
C LEU A 112 7.95 6.39 10.80
N ARG A 113 8.75 6.41 11.90
CA ARG A 113 8.27 5.94 13.23
C ARG A 113 7.22 6.87 13.81
N GLU A 114 7.38 8.17 13.66
CA GLU A 114 6.37 9.15 14.10
C GLU A 114 5.05 9.03 13.31
N ARG A 115 5.09 8.41 12.13
CA ARG A 115 3.94 8.21 11.24
C ARG A 115 3.71 6.71 10.97
N ALA A 116 3.73 5.93 12.04
CA ALA A 116 3.74 4.47 11.99
C ALA A 116 2.59 3.87 11.18
N HIS A 117 1.39 4.47 11.24
CA HIS A 117 0.20 4.04 10.50
C HIS A 117 0.33 4.19 8.98
N LEU A 118 1.18 5.10 8.48
CA LEU A 118 1.45 5.29 7.06
C LEU A 118 2.70 4.55 6.57
N ARG A 119 3.57 4.12 7.49
CA ARG A 119 4.85 3.47 7.15
C ARG A 119 4.71 2.29 6.17
N PRO A 120 3.68 1.42 6.26
CA PRO A 120 3.50 0.31 5.32
C PRO A 120 3.27 0.75 3.87
N ARG A 121 2.86 1.98 3.62
CA ARG A 121 2.70 2.55 2.27
C ARG A 121 4.02 2.89 1.59
N THR A 122 5.12 2.93 2.32
CA THR A 122 6.47 3.08 1.74
C THR A 122 6.97 1.73 1.23
N ASN A 123 7.83 1.75 0.20
CA ASN A 123 8.39 0.51 -0.35
C ASN A 123 9.13 -0.31 0.72
N LEU A 124 9.96 0.35 1.54
CA LEU A 124 10.68 -0.32 2.64
C LEU A 124 9.70 -0.89 3.69
N GLY A 125 8.76 -0.09 4.16
CA GLY A 125 7.78 -0.55 5.16
C GLY A 125 6.92 -1.68 4.66
N GLY A 126 6.46 -1.60 3.41
CA GLY A 126 5.71 -2.67 2.75
C GLY A 126 6.53 -3.96 2.55
N ALA A 127 7.80 -3.84 2.16
CA ALA A 127 8.69 -5.00 2.03
C ALA A 127 8.93 -5.68 3.39
N VAL A 128 9.25 -4.91 4.44
CA VAL A 128 9.42 -5.43 5.80
C VAL A 128 8.17 -6.14 6.29
N ALA A 129 6.98 -5.55 6.09
CA ALA A 129 5.72 -6.16 6.49
C ALA A 129 5.49 -7.52 5.81
N ARG A 130 5.80 -7.63 4.50
CA ARG A 130 5.69 -8.90 3.75
C ARG A 130 6.65 -9.96 4.25
N VAL A 131 7.93 -9.60 4.46
CA VAL A 131 8.94 -10.53 4.97
C VAL A 131 8.53 -11.04 6.36
N ARG A 132 8.10 -10.15 7.25
CA ARG A 132 7.63 -10.54 8.60
C ARG A 132 6.42 -11.46 8.54
N SER A 133 5.44 -11.17 7.69
CA SER A 133 4.27 -12.02 7.49
C SER A 133 4.65 -13.41 6.98
N ALA A 134 5.50 -13.47 5.96
CA ALA A 134 5.96 -14.75 5.40
C ALA A 134 6.75 -15.58 6.44
N LEU A 135 7.64 -14.96 7.21
CA LEU A 135 8.41 -15.66 8.25
C LEU A 135 7.53 -16.14 9.40
N ALA A 136 6.55 -15.34 9.84
CA ALA A 136 5.62 -15.77 10.88
C ALA A 136 4.81 -16.99 10.42
N PHE A 137 4.27 -16.96 9.20
CA PHE A 137 3.53 -18.07 8.64
C PHE A 137 4.40 -19.32 8.48
N ALA A 138 5.60 -19.19 7.91
CA ALA A 138 6.54 -20.29 7.73
C ALA A 138 6.96 -20.95 9.07
N THR A 139 7.10 -20.14 10.13
CA THR A 139 7.38 -20.67 11.48
C THR A 139 6.24 -21.53 11.99
N HIS A 140 4.99 -21.05 11.86
CA HIS A 140 3.82 -21.84 12.25
C HIS A 140 3.69 -23.12 11.41
N GLU A 141 3.88 -23.01 10.10
CA GLU A 141 3.80 -24.16 9.18
C GLU A 141 4.85 -25.22 9.53
N PHE A 142 6.10 -24.80 9.79
CA PHE A 142 7.17 -25.71 10.18
C PHE A 142 6.85 -26.48 11.45
N PHE A 143 6.47 -25.79 12.54
CA PHE A 143 6.17 -26.46 13.80
C PHE A 143 4.91 -27.31 13.70
N HIS A 144 3.87 -26.85 12.99
CA HIS A 144 2.68 -27.66 12.76
C HIS A 144 3.01 -28.96 12.00
N GLY A 145 3.88 -28.87 10.98
CA GLY A 145 4.35 -30.02 10.22
C GLY A 145 5.17 -31.04 11.04
N GLN A 146 5.75 -30.60 12.17
CA GLN A 146 6.44 -31.46 13.13
C GLN A 146 5.50 -32.02 14.22
N GLY A 147 4.20 -31.78 14.15
CA GLY A 147 3.20 -32.26 15.10
C GLY A 147 2.98 -31.39 16.33
N PHE A 148 3.55 -30.18 16.36
CA PHE A 148 3.28 -29.22 17.43
C PHE A 148 1.91 -28.57 17.27
N VAL A 149 1.24 -28.31 18.40
CA VAL A 149 -0.03 -27.59 18.44
C VAL A 149 0.23 -26.12 18.79
N GLY A 150 -0.26 -25.21 17.94
CA GLY A 150 -0.19 -23.77 18.21
C GLY A 150 -1.18 -23.38 19.32
N VAL A 151 -0.68 -22.78 20.40
CA VAL A 151 -1.48 -22.31 21.53
C VAL A 151 -1.32 -20.82 21.70
N ASN A 152 -2.43 -20.09 21.72
CA ASN A 152 -2.46 -18.67 22.05
C ASN A 152 -2.66 -18.49 23.55
N THR A 153 -1.58 -18.15 24.26
CA THR A 153 -1.65 -17.85 25.69
C THR A 153 -2.15 -16.43 25.94
N PRO A 154 -2.79 -16.14 27.09
CA PRO A 154 -3.16 -14.79 27.46
C PRO A 154 -1.96 -13.85 27.51
N LEU A 155 -2.09 -12.65 26.91
CA LEU A 155 -1.06 -11.60 26.97
C LEU A 155 -1.09 -10.84 28.30
N ILE A 156 -2.26 -10.79 28.94
CA ILE A 156 -2.46 -10.15 30.25
C ILE A 156 -2.56 -11.24 31.29
N SER A 157 -1.69 -11.18 32.28
CA SER A 157 -1.58 -12.15 33.36
C SER A 157 -1.29 -11.44 34.67
N THR A 158 -1.71 -12.04 35.79
CA THR A 158 -1.37 -11.57 37.14
C THR A 158 -0.06 -12.20 37.64
N SER A 159 0.56 -13.05 36.84
CA SER A 159 1.78 -13.75 37.18
C SER A 159 3.01 -12.99 36.71
N ASP A 160 3.91 -12.63 37.64
CA ASP A 160 5.27 -12.24 37.36
C ASP A 160 6.14 -13.52 37.31
N CYS A 161 6.52 -13.93 36.07
CA CYS A 161 7.19 -15.21 35.85
C CYS A 161 8.58 -15.31 36.49
N GLU A 162 9.30 -14.20 36.58
CA GLU A 162 10.71 -14.18 37.04
C GLU A 162 10.91 -13.38 38.32
N GLY A 163 9.91 -12.67 38.81
CA GLY A 163 9.97 -11.81 40.00
C GLY A 163 10.94 -10.63 39.90
N ALA A 164 11.39 -10.31 38.69
CA ALA A 164 12.48 -9.35 38.45
C ALA A 164 12.00 -8.08 37.72
N GLY A 165 10.74 -8.00 37.34
CA GLY A 165 10.21 -6.90 36.53
C GLY A 165 9.16 -6.05 37.22
N GLU A 166 9.00 -4.81 36.76
CA GLU A 166 7.85 -4.00 37.08
C GLU A 166 6.64 -4.43 36.23
N MET A 167 5.51 -4.72 36.87
CA MET A 167 4.28 -5.05 36.16
C MET A 167 3.53 -3.80 35.76
N PHE A 168 3.03 -3.77 34.54
CA PHE A 168 2.10 -2.73 34.08
C PHE A 168 0.72 -2.95 34.72
N GLN A 169 0.11 -1.86 35.19
CA GLN A 169 -1.29 -1.91 35.62
C GLN A 169 -2.20 -1.75 34.41
N VAL A 170 -3.06 -2.72 34.17
CA VAL A 170 -4.13 -2.64 33.17
C VAL A 170 -5.41 -2.24 33.89
N THR A 171 -6.01 -1.13 33.48
CA THR A 171 -7.23 -0.59 34.10
C THR A 171 -8.20 -0.06 33.06
N THR A 172 -9.49 -0.10 33.36
CA THR A 172 -10.55 0.59 32.63
C THR A 172 -10.80 2.01 33.16
N LEU A 173 -10.16 2.37 34.28
CA LEU A 173 -10.24 3.72 34.84
C LEU A 173 -9.14 4.58 34.23
N LEU A 174 -9.53 5.66 33.57
CA LEU A 174 -8.57 6.67 33.15
C LEU A 174 -8.15 7.45 34.41
N PRO A 175 -6.84 7.63 34.67
CA PRO A 175 -6.41 8.56 35.69
C PRO A 175 -6.88 9.97 35.32
N GLU A 176 -7.48 10.69 36.26
CA GLU A 176 -7.82 12.11 36.15
C GLU A 176 -6.57 12.99 36.03
#